data_9ae55675d2439a5a3b5f3ba0760d90a3
#
_entry.id   9ae55675d2439a5a3b5f3ba0760d90a3
#
_cell.length_a   1.000
_cell.length_b   1.000
_cell.length_c   1.000
_cell.angle_alpha   90.00
_cell.angle_beta   90.00
_cell.angle_gamma   90.00
#
_symmetry.space_group_name_H-M   'P 1'
#
loop_
_entity.id
_entity.type
_entity.pdbx_description
1 polymer ?
#
loop_
_entity_poly.entity_id
_entity_poly.type
_entity_poly.pdbx_seq_one_letter_code
_entity_poly.pdbx_strand_id
1 'polypeptide(L)' 'GVHNEPHPVYYTVKSGDTLSAIAHQYGTTVSAIQSMNSSLIQNVNLILVGWKIRVK' A
#
# COMPACT_ATOMS: atom_id res chain seq x y z
N GLY A 1 -9.37 -29.27 -1.71
CA GLY A 1 -8.13 -28.59 -1.48
C GLY A 1 -8.32 -27.18 -0.99
N VAL A 2 -7.32 -26.71 -0.34
CA VAL A 2 -7.33 -25.34 0.15
C VAL A 2 -6.83 -24.41 -0.93
N HIS A 3 -7.63 -23.45 -1.27
CA HIS A 3 -7.22 -22.43 -2.22
C HIS A 3 -6.72 -21.23 -1.46
N ASN A 4 -5.43 -20.99 -1.55
CA ASN A 4 -4.82 -19.79 -1.02
C ASN A 4 -4.82 -18.72 -2.09
N GLU A 5 -5.99 -18.23 -2.40
CA GLU A 5 -6.10 -17.12 -3.34
C GLU A 5 -5.63 -15.85 -2.67
N PRO A 6 -4.84 -15.03 -3.39
CA PRO A 6 -4.43 -13.77 -2.81
C PRO A 6 -5.65 -12.88 -2.58
N HIS A 7 -5.78 -12.40 -1.37
CA HIS A 7 -6.81 -11.44 -1.02
C HIS A 7 -6.15 -10.07 -0.94
N PRO A 8 -6.25 -9.25 -1.99
CA PRO A 8 -5.65 -7.93 -1.95
C PRO A 8 -6.30 -7.08 -0.86
N VAL A 9 -5.46 -6.44 -0.07
CA VAL A 9 -5.91 -5.51 0.97
C VAL A 9 -5.57 -4.11 0.50
N TYR A 10 -6.57 -3.24 0.52
CA TYR A 10 -6.41 -1.85 0.11
C TYR A 10 -6.55 -0.94 1.32
N TYR A 11 -5.79 0.12 1.32
CA TYR A 11 -5.85 1.15 2.34
C TYR A 11 -6.11 2.50 1.70
N THR A 12 -7.05 3.26 2.26
CA THR A 12 -7.33 4.62 1.80
C THR A 12 -6.43 5.60 2.55
N VAL A 13 -5.62 6.34 1.80
CA VAL A 13 -4.69 7.31 2.38
C VAL A 13 -5.43 8.43 3.06
N LYS A 14 -5.01 8.77 4.27
CA LYS A 14 -5.55 9.85 5.08
C LYS A 14 -4.52 10.94 5.27
N SER A 15 -4.98 12.10 5.69
CA SER A 15 -4.10 13.23 5.99
C SER A 15 -3.04 12.84 7.03
N GLY A 16 -1.79 13.16 6.74
CA GLY A 16 -0.68 12.83 7.62
C GLY A 16 -0.10 11.44 7.46
N ASP A 17 -0.68 10.61 6.59
CA ASP A 17 -0.16 9.26 6.36
C ASP A 17 1.10 9.28 5.53
N THR A 18 1.99 8.32 5.81
CA THR A 18 3.18 8.06 5.00
C THR A 18 3.21 6.59 4.62
N LEU A 19 3.89 6.27 3.52
CA LEU A 19 4.03 4.86 3.12
C LEU A 19 4.75 4.04 4.17
N SER A 20 5.74 4.63 4.84
CA SER A 20 6.47 3.96 5.90
C SER A 20 5.55 3.53 7.04
N ALA A 21 4.69 4.44 7.49
CA ALA A 21 3.73 4.14 8.55
C ALA A 21 2.70 3.09 8.11
N ILE A 22 2.21 3.22 6.88
CA ILE A 22 1.25 2.26 6.32
C ILE A 22 1.88 0.88 6.21
N ALA A 23 3.11 0.81 5.71
CA ALA A 23 3.84 -0.45 5.58
C ALA A 23 4.02 -1.12 6.95
N HIS A 24 4.39 -0.34 7.95
CA HIS A 24 4.55 -0.86 9.30
C HIS A 24 3.23 -1.39 9.86
N GLN A 25 2.13 -0.68 9.62
CA GLN A 25 0.81 -1.06 10.09
C GLN A 25 0.38 -2.42 9.54
N TYR A 26 0.72 -2.71 8.28
CA TYR A 26 0.31 -3.94 7.62
C TYR A 26 1.40 -5.01 7.57
N GLY A 27 2.53 -4.77 8.25
CA GLY A 27 3.62 -5.73 8.30
C GLY A 27 4.31 -5.96 6.96
N THR A 28 4.37 -4.94 6.13
CA THR A 28 5.01 -4.98 4.82
C THR A 28 6.10 -3.92 4.72
N THR A 29 6.60 -3.66 3.53
CA THR A 29 7.64 -2.66 3.29
C THR A 29 7.16 -1.61 2.30
N VAL A 30 7.77 -0.44 2.34
CA VAL A 30 7.49 0.63 1.38
C VAL A 30 7.77 0.15 -0.05
N SER A 31 8.86 -0.58 -0.23
CA SER A 31 9.23 -1.11 -1.54
C SER A 31 8.17 -2.07 -2.08
N ALA A 32 7.63 -2.94 -1.21
CA ALA A 32 6.58 -3.87 -1.62
C ALA A 32 5.29 -3.13 -2.00
N ILE A 33 4.91 -2.13 -1.23
CA ILE A 33 3.73 -1.32 -1.54
C ILE A 33 3.92 -0.60 -2.86
N GLN A 34 5.08 0.00 -3.08
CA GLN A 34 5.36 0.69 -4.32
C GLN A 34 5.30 -0.26 -5.52
N SER A 35 5.85 -1.44 -5.40
CA SER A 35 5.80 -2.46 -6.46
C SER A 35 4.37 -2.84 -6.82
N MET A 36 3.52 -3.01 -5.81
CA MET A 36 2.13 -3.36 -6.04
C MET A 36 1.31 -2.23 -6.63
N ASN A 37 1.79 -0.99 -6.53
CA ASN A 37 1.10 0.21 -7.00
C ASN A 37 1.98 1.04 -7.92
N SER A 38 2.79 0.39 -8.76
CA SER A 38 3.82 1.07 -9.55
C SER A 38 3.26 2.15 -10.48
N SER A 39 2.04 1.98 -10.97
CA SER A 39 1.38 2.98 -11.82
C SER A 39 0.91 4.19 -11.03
N LEU A 40 0.50 3.99 -9.79
CA LEU A 40 -0.05 5.04 -8.93
C LEU A 40 1.04 5.75 -8.14
N ILE A 41 1.95 4.96 -7.55
CA ILE A 41 3.01 5.48 -6.70
C ILE A 41 4.32 5.49 -7.47
N GLN A 42 4.63 6.60 -8.10
CA GLN A 42 5.89 6.77 -8.81
C GLN A 42 6.96 7.34 -7.88
N ASN A 43 6.55 8.02 -6.82
CA ASN A 43 7.44 8.57 -5.81
C ASN A 43 6.90 8.18 -4.44
N VAL A 44 7.70 7.43 -3.67
CA VAL A 44 7.27 6.93 -2.35
C VAL A 44 7.02 8.04 -1.35
N ASN A 45 7.56 9.24 -1.59
CA ASN A 45 7.34 10.39 -0.72
C ASN A 45 6.13 11.21 -1.12
N LEU A 46 5.45 10.84 -2.20
CA LEU A 46 4.32 11.60 -2.71
C LEU A 46 3.11 10.67 -2.82
N ILE A 47 2.28 10.68 -1.79
CA ILE A 47 0.99 10.01 -1.80
C ILE A 47 -0.07 11.03 -1.46
N LEU A 48 -1.25 10.87 -2.04
CA LEU A 48 -2.34 11.84 -1.88
C LEU A 48 -3.47 11.25 -1.07
N VAL A 49 -4.09 12.10 -0.25
CA VAL A 49 -5.27 11.72 0.53
C VAL A 49 -6.37 11.25 -0.41
N GLY A 50 -7.00 10.15 -0.04
CA GLY A 50 -8.08 9.55 -0.81
C GLY A 50 -7.65 8.46 -1.76
N TRP A 51 -6.35 8.29 -1.99
CA TRP A 51 -5.86 7.19 -2.82
C TRP A 51 -6.13 5.85 -2.14
N LYS A 52 -6.59 4.89 -2.93
CA LYS A 52 -6.66 3.49 -2.47
C LYS A 52 -5.42 2.78 -2.96
N ILE A 53 -4.57 2.40 -2.03
CA ILE A 53 -3.33 1.70 -2.35
C ILE A 53 -3.39 0.27 -1.86
N ARG A 54 -2.82 -0.62 -2.63
CA ARG A 54 -2.73 -2.01 -2.24
C ARG A 54 -1.57 -2.19 -1.27
N VAL A 55 -1.85 -2.81 -0.13
CA VAL A 55 -0.85 -3.00 0.93
C VAL A 55 -0.50 -4.47 1.16
N LYS A 56 -1.27 -5.36 0.56
CA LYS A 56 -0.96 -6.80 0.58
C LYS A 56 -1.39 -7.50 -0.69
#